data_91d53fca5164576d7ebe9fdffcb971bd
#
_entry.id   91d53fca5164576d7ebe9fdffcb971bd
#
_cell.length_a   1.000
_cell.length_b   1.000
_cell.length_c   1.000
_cell.angle_alpha   90.00
_cell.angle_beta   90.00
_cell.angle_gamma   90.00
#
_symmetry.space_group_name_H-M   'P 1'
#
loop_
_entity.id
_entity.type
_entity.pdbx_description
1 polymer ?
#
loop_
_entity_poly.entity_id
_entity_poly.type
_entity_poly.pdbx_seq_one_letter_code
_entity_poly.pdbx_strand_id
1 'polypeptide(L)'
;MTIEKTSEGTSWGAVYAQFYQPAKNIKDSGNGLTVKREILVNNSHLSPLTSHLSVGDRIKVRITIEADRDYDFVQLIDRRAACMEPVKQLSGYHSGSYCTPRDNTTNYYFDRFSKGKHVIESEYYIDRPGTYETGSCTVMCAYAPEFRGTTKSQTIIVK
;
A
#
# COMPACT_ATOMS: atom_id res chain seq x y z
N MET A 1 27.38 4.59 -6.57
CA MET A 1 28.24 3.48 -6.16
C MET A 1 28.56 2.70 -7.42
N THR A 2 29.81 2.47 -7.69
CA THR A 2 30.28 1.65 -8.82
C THR A 2 30.82 0.35 -8.25
N ILE A 3 30.43 -0.78 -8.84
CA ILE A 3 30.93 -2.10 -8.48
C ILE A 3 31.60 -2.67 -9.73
N GLU A 4 32.89 -3.00 -9.61
CA GLU A 4 33.67 -3.59 -10.69
C GLU A 4 34.02 -5.05 -10.32
N LYS A 5 33.79 -5.95 -11.26
CA LYS A 5 34.18 -7.34 -11.13
C LYS A 5 35.49 -7.57 -11.88
N THR A 6 36.53 -7.98 -11.16
CA THR A 6 37.88 -8.18 -11.70
C THR A 6 38.22 -9.64 -12.05
N SER A 7 37.34 -10.60 -11.72
CA SER A 7 37.54 -12.03 -11.99
C SER A 7 36.55 -12.56 -13.03
N GLU A 8 36.88 -13.64 -13.71
CA GLU A 8 35.98 -14.35 -14.64
C GLU A 8 34.85 -15.08 -13.89
N GLY A 9 33.78 -15.46 -14.63
CA GLY A 9 32.64 -16.20 -14.13
C GLY A 9 31.50 -15.28 -13.65
N THR A 10 30.38 -15.84 -13.19
CA THR A 10 29.20 -15.11 -12.68
C THR A 10 29.37 -14.75 -11.22
N SER A 11 29.04 -13.51 -10.83
CA SER A 11 29.00 -13.08 -9.44
C SER A 11 27.62 -12.52 -9.12
N TRP A 12 27.18 -12.73 -7.92
CA TRP A 12 25.91 -12.23 -7.40
C TRP A 12 26.19 -11.30 -6.20
N GLY A 13 25.43 -10.22 -6.12
CA GLY A 13 25.53 -9.31 -5.00
C GLY A 13 24.31 -8.43 -4.90
N ALA A 14 24.02 -7.93 -3.72
CA ALA A 14 22.97 -6.95 -3.47
C ALA A 14 23.49 -5.88 -2.52
N VAL A 15 23.02 -4.66 -2.74
CA VAL A 15 23.29 -3.53 -1.86
C VAL A 15 21.96 -3.02 -1.34
N TYR A 16 21.81 -3.01 -0.03
CA TYR A 16 20.62 -2.52 0.66
C TYR A 16 20.95 -1.22 1.37
N ALA A 17 20.18 -0.18 1.09
CA ALA A 17 20.22 1.07 1.84
C ALA A 17 18.97 1.19 2.69
N GLN A 18 19.12 1.38 3.99
CA GLN A 18 18.02 1.64 4.92
C GLN A 18 18.20 3.03 5.54
N PHE A 19 17.14 3.81 5.50
CA PHE A 19 17.12 5.15 6.08
C PHE A 19 15.71 5.53 6.49
N TYR A 20 15.59 6.41 7.47
CA TYR A 20 14.32 7.00 7.87
C TYR A 20 14.02 8.23 7.04
N GLN A 21 12.77 8.37 6.59
CA GLN A 21 12.30 9.58 5.94
C GLN A 21 10.86 9.90 6.36
N PRO A 22 10.44 11.16 6.38
CA PRO A 22 9.05 11.53 6.60
C PRO A 22 8.13 10.89 5.54
N ALA A 23 6.93 10.44 5.95
CA ALA A 23 5.99 9.75 5.05
C ALA A 23 5.66 10.59 3.80
N LYS A 24 5.58 11.91 3.91
CA LYS A 24 5.35 12.85 2.80
C LYS A 24 6.41 12.81 1.70
N ASN A 25 7.61 12.32 2.00
CA ASN A 25 8.73 12.24 1.04
C ASN A 25 8.75 10.91 0.27
N ILE A 26 7.92 9.94 0.65
CA ILE A 26 7.79 8.67 -0.06
C ILE A 26 7.18 8.94 -1.43
N LYS A 27 7.82 8.41 -2.48
CA LYS A 27 7.36 8.52 -3.87
C LYS A 27 6.77 7.19 -4.34
N ASP A 28 5.91 7.29 -5.35
CA ASP A 28 5.44 6.11 -6.07
C ASP A 28 6.63 5.39 -6.70
N SER A 29 6.67 4.08 -6.55
CA SER A 29 7.71 3.23 -7.16
C SER A 29 7.14 1.83 -7.45
N GLY A 30 7.75 1.13 -8.41
CA GLY A 30 7.35 -0.23 -8.77
C GLY A 30 8.45 -0.96 -9.52
N ASN A 31 8.58 -2.26 -9.24
CA ASN A 31 9.42 -3.20 -9.97
C ASN A 31 8.68 -4.55 -10.02
N GLY A 32 8.22 -4.93 -11.21
CA GLY A 32 7.39 -6.13 -11.42
C GLY A 32 5.98 -6.04 -10.84
N LEU A 33 5.83 -5.43 -9.70
CA LEU A 33 4.56 -5.08 -9.05
C LEU A 33 4.42 -3.55 -9.01
N THR A 34 3.26 -3.05 -9.41
CA THR A 34 2.89 -1.64 -9.24
C THR A 34 1.62 -1.54 -8.41
N VAL A 35 1.47 -0.47 -7.66
CA VAL A 35 0.31 -0.24 -6.81
C VAL A 35 -0.16 1.19 -6.90
N LYS A 36 -1.47 1.37 -7.00
CA LYS A 36 -2.16 2.66 -6.96
C LYS A 36 -3.20 2.61 -5.85
N ARG A 37 -3.22 3.64 -5.01
CA ARG A 37 -4.21 3.79 -3.95
C ARG A 37 -5.05 5.03 -4.17
N GLU A 38 -6.35 4.89 -4.06
CA GLU A 38 -7.34 5.95 -4.23
C GLU A 38 -8.27 5.97 -3.02
N ILE A 39 -8.54 7.16 -2.49
CA ILE A 39 -9.52 7.38 -1.43
C ILE A 39 -10.77 7.95 -2.10
N LEU A 40 -11.90 7.31 -1.86
CA LEU A 40 -13.19 7.65 -2.45
C LEU A 40 -14.16 8.05 -1.35
N VAL A 41 -14.81 9.19 -1.53
CA VAL A 41 -15.92 9.65 -0.70
C VAL A 41 -17.17 9.68 -1.58
N ASN A 42 -18.24 8.98 -1.19
CA ASN A 42 -19.48 8.86 -1.98
C ASN A 42 -19.21 8.44 -3.44
N ASN A 43 -18.28 7.48 -3.65
CA ASN A 43 -17.80 7.00 -4.96
C ASN A 43 -17.08 8.05 -5.83
N SER A 44 -16.79 9.23 -5.31
CA SER A 44 -15.98 10.26 -5.96
C SER A 44 -14.57 10.25 -5.39
N HIS A 45 -13.56 10.52 -6.25
CA HIS A 45 -12.17 10.61 -5.77
C HIS A 45 -12.01 11.78 -4.81
N LEU A 46 -11.37 11.53 -3.68
CA LEU A 46 -10.91 12.58 -2.79
C LEU A 46 -9.77 13.32 -3.50
N SER A 47 -10.02 14.53 -3.96
CA SER A 47 -8.96 15.39 -4.48
C SER A 47 -8.13 15.93 -3.32
N PRO A 48 -6.78 15.82 -3.34
CA PRO A 48 -5.93 16.29 -2.25
C PRO A 48 -6.07 17.78 -1.92
N LEU A 49 -6.63 18.55 -2.84
CA LEU A 49 -6.69 20.02 -2.73
C LEU A 49 -8.04 20.59 -2.26
N THR A 50 -9.12 19.80 -2.20
CA THR A 50 -10.46 20.38 -2.02
C THR A 50 -11.40 19.60 -1.11
N SER A 51 -11.03 18.41 -0.65
CA SER A 51 -11.98 17.58 0.09
C SER A 51 -11.73 17.67 1.57
N HIS A 52 -12.63 18.30 2.27
CA HIS A 52 -12.71 18.24 3.72
C HIS A 52 -13.58 17.03 4.07
N LEU A 53 -12.99 16.09 4.82
CA LEU A 53 -13.75 15.05 5.48
C LEU A 53 -14.33 15.60 6.77
N SER A 54 -15.44 15.02 7.18
CA SER A 54 -16.07 15.29 8.49
C SER A 54 -16.03 14.04 9.36
N VAL A 55 -15.99 14.23 10.67
CA VAL A 55 -16.14 13.12 11.61
C VAL A 55 -17.47 12.41 11.37
N GLY A 56 -17.43 11.07 11.27
CA GLY A 56 -18.58 10.23 10.93
C GLY A 56 -18.67 9.88 9.44
N ASP A 57 -17.90 10.53 8.57
CA ASP A 57 -17.87 10.18 7.15
C ASP A 57 -17.41 8.73 6.95
N ARG A 58 -18.02 8.07 5.97
CA ARG A 58 -17.61 6.75 5.49
C ARG A 58 -16.87 6.90 4.18
N ILE A 59 -15.66 6.41 4.15
CA ILE A 59 -14.78 6.45 2.98
C ILE A 59 -14.45 5.05 2.49
N LYS A 60 -14.10 4.94 1.22
CA LYS A 60 -13.62 3.71 0.60
C LYS A 60 -12.19 3.91 0.11
N VAL A 61 -11.32 3.02 0.47
CA VAL A 61 -9.97 2.93 -0.10
C VAL A 61 -9.97 1.86 -1.16
N ARG A 62 -9.63 2.24 -2.40
CA ARG A 62 -9.45 1.34 -3.53
C ARG A 62 -7.97 1.21 -3.83
N ILE A 63 -7.47 -0.01 -3.79
CA ILE A 63 -6.10 -0.35 -4.11
C ILE A 63 -6.11 -1.16 -5.40
N THR A 64 -5.43 -0.66 -6.41
CA THR A 64 -5.22 -1.33 -7.69
C THR A 64 -3.79 -1.79 -7.76
N ILE A 65 -3.57 -3.08 -7.97
CA ILE A 65 -2.24 -3.69 -8.12
C ILE A 65 -2.15 -4.26 -9.53
N GLU A 66 -1.04 -4.00 -10.21
CA GLU A 66 -0.72 -4.62 -11.50
C GLU A 66 0.54 -5.45 -11.34
N ALA A 67 0.46 -6.73 -11.77
CA ALA A 67 1.55 -7.70 -11.76
C ALA A 67 1.98 -8.00 -13.20
N ASP A 68 3.29 -7.91 -13.49
CA ASP A 68 3.85 -8.17 -14.83
C ASP A 68 3.91 -9.68 -15.16
N ARG A 69 3.84 -10.53 -14.13
CA ARG A 69 3.85 -12.00 -14.17
C ARG A 69 3.10 -12.59 -13.00
N ASP A 70 3.03 -13.91 -12.92
CA ASP A 70 2.54 -14.61 -11.74
C ASP A 70 3.57 -14.53 -10.61
N TYR A 71 3.11 -14.32 -9.39
CA TYR A 71 3.91 -14.29 -8.17
C TYR A 71 3.32 -15.22 -7.12
N ASP A 72 4.16 -15.84 -6.32
CA ASP A 72 3.78 -16.57 -5.13
C ASP A 72 4.10 -15.75 -3.88
N PHE A 73 3.27 -15.90 -2.84
CA PHE A 73 3.46 -15.30 -1.53
C PHE A 73 3.61 -13.77 -1.57
N VAL A 74 2.59 -13.10 -2.10
CA VAL A 74 2.54 -11.63 -2.15
C VAL A 74 1.91 -11.08 -0.88
N GLN A 75 2.54 -10.07 -0.31
CA GLN A 75 2.04 -9.30 0.82
C GLN A 75 1.70 -7.88 0.38
N LEU A 76 0.51 -7.41 0.75
CA LEU A 76 0.10 -6.02 0.65
C LEU A 76 -0.03 -5.43 2.05
N ILE A 77 0.63 -4.32 2.31
CA ILE A 77 0.56 -3.54 3.55
C ILE A 77 -0.01 -2.18 3.22
N ASP A 78 -1.25 -1.93 3.59
CA ASP A 78 -1.89 -0.62 3.45
C ASP A 78 -1.84 0.12 4.79
N ARG A 79 -1.02 1.16 4.87
CA ARG A 79 -0.97 2.05 6.02
C ARG A 79 -2.10 3.05 5.92
N ARG A 80 -2.72 3.38 7.07
CA ARG A 80 -3.83 4.32 7.13
C ARG A 80 -3.58 5.46 8.11
N ALA A 81 -4.28 6.55 7.89
CA ALA A 81 -4.29 7.68 8.82
C ALA A 81 -4.91 7.29 10.16
N ALA A 82 -4.46 7.92 11.23
CA ALA A 82 -4.93 7.64 12.59
C ALA A 82 -6.42 7.95 12.83
N CYS A 83 -7.04 8.72 11.93
CA CYS A 83 -8.48 9.01 11.96
C CYS A 83 -9.34 8.01 11.18
N MET A 84 -8.75 6.96 10.61
CA MET A 84 -9.43 5.98 9.77
C MET A 84 -9.64 4.67 10.53
N GLU A 85 -10.87 4.40 10.94
CA GLU A 85 -11.24 3.15 11.62
C GLU A 85 -11.87 2.17 10.63
N PRO A 86 -11.34 0.93 10.53
CA PRO A 86 -11.86 -0.05 9.58
C PRO A 86 -13.27 -0.49 9.94
N VAL A 87 -14.17 -0.50 8.95
CA VAL A 87 -15.55 -1.00 9.12
C VAL A 87 -15.53 -2.51 9.40
N LYS A 88 -14.64 -3.26 8.73
CA LYS A 88 -14.40 -4.68 9.00
C LYS A 88 -13.13 -4.83 9.81
N GLN A 89 -13.28 -5.28 11.06
CA GLN A 89 -12.17 -5.42 12.02
C GLN A 89 -11.70 -6.87 12.21
N LEU A 90 -12.45 -7.84 11.70
CA LEU A 90 -12.12 -9.26 11.84
C LEU A 90 -11.14 -9.70 10.76
N SER A 91 -10.12 -10.42 11.19
CA SER A 91 -9.20 -11.12 10.28
C SER A 91 -9.88 -12.33 9.65
N GLY A 92 -9.51 -12.66 8.41
CA GLY A 92 -10.06 -13.82 7.73
C GLY A 92 -9.73 -13.89 6.25
N TYR A 93 -10.08 -15.02 5.63
CA TYR A 93 -9.97 -15.21 4.18
C TYR A 93 -11.11 -14.51 3.46
N HIS A 94 -10.75 -13.76 2.43
CA HIS A 94 -11.70 -13.04 1.56
C HIS A 94 -11.15 -12.93 0.15
N SER A 95 -11.92 -13.35 -0.84
CA SER A 95 -11.60 -13.15 -2.28
C SER A 95 -10.15 -13.54 -2.64
N GLY A 96 -9.68 -14.69 -2.16
CA GLY A 96 -8.34 -15.22 -2.50
C GLY A 96 -7.18 -14.63 -1.69
N SER A 97 -7.45 -13.85 -0.65
CA SER A 97 -6.45 -13.33 0.26
C SER A 97 -6.84 -13.50 1.72
N TYR A 98 -5.86 -13.63 2.59
CA TYR A 98 -6.05 -13.50 4.02
C TYR A 98 -5.87 -12.04 4.42
N CYS A 99 -6.91 -11.43 4.97
CA CYS A 99 -6.90 -10.04 5.42
C CYS A 99 -6.75 -9.98 6.94
N THR A 100 -5.89 -9.10 7.44
CA THR A 100 -5.75 -8.84 8.88
C THR A 100 -5.60 -7.34 9.14
N PRO A 101 -6.66 -6.69 9.63
CA PRO A 101 -6.59 -5.32 10.16
C PRO A 101 -5.72 -5.27 11.41
N ARG A 102 -4.90 -4.23 11.53
CA ARG A 102 -4.06 -3.89 12.68
C ARG A 102 -4.33 -2.43 13.05
N ASP A 103 -3.70 -1.92 14.10
CA ASP A 103 -3.95 -0.57 14.62
C ASP A 103 -3.75 0.54 13.56
N ASN A 104 -2.70 0.44 12.75
CA ASN A 104 -2.34 1.45 11.75
C ASN A 104 -2.18 0.90 10.33
N THR A 105 -2.48 -0.38 10.10
CA THR A 105 -2.37 -1.04 8.81
C THR A 105 -3.52 -2.00 8.57
N THR A 106 -3.81 -2.26 7.31
CA THR A 106 -4.55 -3.45 6.88
C THR A 106 -3.63 -4.27 5.99
N ASN A 107 -3.36 -5.51 6.38
CA ASN A 107 -2.46 -6.39 5.66
C ASN A 107 -3.25 -7.46 4.91
N TYR A 108 -2.80 -7.76 3.70
CA TYR A 108 -3.37 -8.81 2.87
C TYR A 108 -2.23 -9.75 2.45
N TYR A 109 -2.51 -11.04 2.49
CA TYR A 109 -1.57 -12.10 2.13
C TYR A 109 -2.20 -12.97 1.05
N PHE A 110 -1.46 -13.18 -0.03
CA PHE A 110 -1.87 -13.97 -1.18
C PHE A 110 -0.88 -15.12 -1.34
N ASP A 111 -1.36 -16.36 -1.35
CA ASP A 111 -0.51 -17.52 -1.64
C ASP A 111 -0.08 -17.52 -3.11
N ARG A 112 -1.02 -17.15 -4.00
CA ARG A 112 -0.79 -16.95 -5.44
C ARG A 112 -1.35 -15.62 -5.89
N PHE A 113 -0.63 -14.93 -6.74
CA PHE A 113 -0.99 -13.64 -7.29
C PHE A 113 -0.74 -13.66 -8.79
N SER A 114 -1.80 -13.81 -9.59
CA SER A 114 -1.69 -13.95 -11.04
C SER A 114 -1.27 -12.65 -11.71
N LYS A 115 -0.65 -12.78 -12.88
CA LYS A 115 -0.39 -11.66 -13.79
C LYS A 115 -1.68 -10.90 -14.08
N GLY A 116 -1.56 -9.56 -14.13
CA GLY A 116 -2.65 -8.67 -14.49
C GLY A 116 -3.06 -7.73 -13.38
N LYS A 117 -4.30 -7.22 -13.49
CA LYS A 117 -4.83 -6.19 -12.62
C LYS A 117 -5.71 -6.79 -11.53
N HIS A 118 -5.42 -6.43 -10.29
CA HIS A 118 -6.18 -6.82 -9.09
C HIS A 118 -6.70 -5.57 -8.39
N VAL A 119 -7.92 -5.62 -7.90
CA VAL A 119 -8.55 -4.50 -7.17
C VAL A 119 -9.02 -4.98 -5.81
N ILE A 120 -8.63 -4.25 -4.78
CA ILE A 120 -9.04 -4.48 -3.40
C ILE A 120 -9.73 -3.22 -2.90
N GLU A 121 -10.87 -3.37 -2.25
CA GLU A 121 -11.60 -2.27 -1.65
C GLU A 121 -11.81 -2.50 -0.16
N SER A 122 -11.57 -1.47 0.63
CA SER A 122 -11.78 -1.45 2.08
C SER A 122 -12.53 -0.19 2.48
N GLU A 123 -13.35 -0.28 3.51
CA GLU A 123 -14.15 0.83 4.00
C GLU A 123 -13.73 1.22 5.41
N TYR A 124 -13.74 2.53 5.66
CA TYR A 124 -13.33 3.13 6.92
C TYR A 124 -14.33 4.21 7.35
N TYR A 125 -14.47 4.37 8.65
CA TYR A 125 -15.09 5.55 9.26
C TYR A 125 -14.02 6.56 9.63
N ILE A 126 -14.36 7.85 9.53
CA ILE A 126 -13.52 8.94 10.02
C ILE A 126 -13.95 9.25 11.45
N ASP A 127 -13.04 9.10 12.42
CA ASP A 127 -13.37 9.13 13.84
C ASP A 127 -12.99 10.43 14.55
N ARG A 128 -12.05 11.22 14.02
CA ARG A 128 -11.56 12.44 14.71
C ARG A 128 -11.09 13.53 13.75
N PRO A 129 -11.24 14.82 14.16
CA PRO A 129 -10.77 15.95 13.35
C PRO A 129 -9.25 16.11 13.41
N GLY A 130 -8.67 16.75 12.40
CA GLY A 130 -7.25 17.03 12.32
C GLY A 130 -6.66 16.92 10.92
N THR A 131 -5.34 17.06 10.83
CA THR A 131 -4.58 16.86 9.59
C THR A 131 -3.71 15.62 9.73
N TYR A 132 -3.84 14.69 8.79
CA TYR A 132 -3.25 13.37 8.89
C TYR A 132 -2.52 12.98 7.60
N GLU A 133 -1.44 12.21 7.75
CA GLU A 133 -0.80 11.51 6.65
C GLU A 133 -1.34 10.07 6.58
N THR A 134 -1.75 9.64 5.39
CA THR A 134 -2.28 8.28 5.20
C THR A 134 -1.20 7.19 5.26
N GLY A 135 0.07 7.58 5.21
CA GLY A 135 1.15 6.63 5.02
C GLY A 135 1.17 6.04 3.60
N SER A 136 2.08 5.13 3.34
CA SER A 136 2.23 4.45 2.05
C SER A 136 1.47 3.12 2.03
N CYS A 137 1.02 2.72 0.83
CA CYS A 137 0.60 1.36 0.54
C CYS A 137 1.75 0.64 -0.18
N THR A 138 2.13 -0.55 0.28
CA THR A 138 3.25 -1.32 -0.29
C THR A 138 2.80 -2.74 -0.58
N VAL A 139 3.05 -3.20 -1.81
CA VAL A 139 2.90 -4.59 -2.23
C VAL A 139 4.28 -5.17 -2.49
N MET A 140 4.55 -6.40 -2.07
CA MET A 140 5.83 -7.07 -2.30
C MET A 140 5.68 -8.59 -2.35
N CYS A 141 6.57 -9.25 -3.09
CA CYS A 141 6.76 -10.68 -2.98
C CYS A 141 7.57 -10.99 -1.72
N ALA A 142 7.05 -11.85 -0.84
CA ALA A 142 7.64 -12.09 0.49
C ALA A 142 9.04 -12.72 0.41
N TYR A 143 9.28 -13.60 -0.58
CA TYR A 143 10.56 -14.29 -0.77
C TYR A 143 11.46 -13.68 -1.84
N ALA A 144 10.98 -12.64 -2.56
CA ALA A 144 11.73 -11.89 -3.56
C ALA A 144 11.38 -10.39 -3.44
N PRO A 145 11.82 -9.71 -2.36
CA PRO A 145 11.39 -8.37 -2.00
C PRO A 145 11.84 -7.26 -2.98
N GLU A 146 12.69 -7.59 -3.93
CA GLU A 146 13.01 -6.73 -5.09
C GLU A 146 11.80 -6.50 -6.00
N PHE A 147 10.84 -7.46 -6.06
CA PHE A 147 9.57 -7.29 -6.75
C PHE A 147 8.57 -6.64 -5.80
N ARG A 148 8.43 -5.34 -5.94
CA ARG A 148 7.58 -4.54 -5.06
C ARG A 148 7.04 -3.29 -5.74
N GLY A 149 5.92 -2.79 -5.22
CA GLY A 149 5.37 -1.49 -5.55
C GLY A 149 5.05 -0.70 -4.29
N THR A 150 5.19 0.61 -4.31
CA THR A 150 4.89 1.50 -3.18
C THR A 150 4.19 2.75 -3.68
N THR A 151 3.16 3.20 -2.96
CA THR A 151 2.51 4.49 -3.20
C THR A 151 3.10 5.58 -2.31
N LYS A 152 3.01 6.82 -2.77
CA LYS A 152 3.21 8.00 -1.92
C LYS A 152 2.14 8.07 -0.81
N SER A 153 2.47 8.80 0.27
CA SER A 153 1.50 9.24 1.27
C SER A 153 0.62 10.36 0.71
N GLN A 154 -0.58 10.49 1.24
CA GLN A 154 -1.52 11.59 0.96
C GLN A 154 -1.87 12.28 2.27
N THR A 155 -1.99 13.60 2.23
CA THR A 155 -2.50 14.37 3.37
C THR A 155 -4.02 14.45 3.29
N ILE A 156 -4.70 14.16 4.38
CA ILE A 156 -6.15 14.35 4.54
C ILE A 156 -6.44 15.33 5.66
N ILE A 157 -7.48 16.12 5.48
CA ILE A 157 -7.94 17.12 6.46
C ILE A 157 -9.38 16.75 6.86
N VAL A 158 -9.59 16.62 8.16
CA VAL A 158 -10.89 16.30 8.77
C VAL A 158 -11.32 17.49 9.62
N LYS A 159 -12.55 17.92 9.42
CA LYS A 159 -13.22 18.99 10.21
C LYS A 159 -14.17 18.42 11.23
#